data_9bb3dbd06a77bd12776848c388e21bf8
#
_entry.id   9bb3dbd06a77bd12776848c388e21bf8
#
_cell.length_a   1.000
_cell.length_b   1.000
_cell.length_c   1.000
_cell.angle_alpha   90.00
_cell.angle_beta   90.00
_cell.angle_gamma   90.00
#
_symmetry.space_group_name_H-M   'P 1'
#
loop_
_entity.id
_entity.type
_entity.pdbx_description
1 polymer ?
#
loop_
_entity_poly.entity_id
_entity_poly.type
_entity_poly.pdbx_seq_one_letter_code
_entity_poly.pdbx_strand_id
1 'polypeptide(L)'
;TGFVTAALLVGVAVLGAACSSDSTTTPPSSTSTEAPSPTSVLNTNAEGITALGAWARTSPMSATTGAAYMELVGGPTDDELVGASVASTIAGSVELHETSMAGGDMDDMGDSMGMMTMRQVPSIAVPAEQTVALTPGGLHLMLIELAKPLEAGEVFDLTLSFASGEQLVVPTEVRAG
;
A
#
# COMPACT_ATOMS: atom_id res chain seq x y z
N THR A 1 19.08 24.26 -49.89
CA THR A 1 18.67 23.48 -51.06
C THR A 1 17.81 22.33 -50.57
N GLY A 2 16.54 22.43 -50.59
CA GLY A 2 15.48 22.40 -51.61
C GLY A 2 14.84 21.03 -51.48
N PHE A 3 13.62 20.77 -51.56
CA PHE A 3 12.38 21.06 -52.24
C PHE A 3 11.22 20.44 -51.43
N VAL A 4 10.20 21.06 -51.05
CA VAL A 4 8.83 21.23 -51.53
C VAL A 4 8.33 20.14 -52.49
N THR A 5 7.27 19.42 -52.08
CA THR A 5 6.20 19.04 -53.00
C THR A 5 4.88 18.81 -52.23
N ALA A 6 3.86 19.57 -52.60
CA ALA A 6 2.46 19.44 -52.25
C ALA A 6 1.74 18.53 -53.28
N ALA A 7 0.68 17.84 -52.87
CA ALA A 7 -0.41 17.35 -53.71
C ALA A 7 -1.60 17.07 -52.78
N LEU A 8 -2.60 17.70 -52.79
CA LEU A 8 -3.92 18.04 -53.35
C LEU A 8 -4.58 16.89 -54.12
N LEU A 9 -5.81 16.51 -53.71
CA LEU A 9 -7.02 16.21 -54.48
C LEU A 9 -8.04 15.42 -53.67
N VAL A 10 -9.22 16.04 -53.37
CA VAL A 10 -10.54 15.86 -53.99
C VAL A 10 -11.22 14.54 -53.61
N GLY A 11 -12.21 14.43 -52.76
CA GLY A 11 -13.58 14.91 -52.83
C GLY A 11 -14.50 13.84 -53.43
N VAL A 12 -15.45 13.27 -52.66
CA VAL A 12 -16.76 12.83 -53.16
C VAL A 12 -17.76 12.82 -52.01
N ALA A 13 -18.82 13.57 -52.14
CA ALA A 13 -20.03 13.52 -51.35
C ALA A 13 -21.00 12.49 -51.94
N VAL A 14 -21.64 11.69 -51.07
CA VAL A 14 -22.85 10.96 -51.43
C VAL A 14 -23.90 11.18 -50.32
N LEU A 15 -24.97 11.88 -50.71
CA LEU A 15 -26.23 11.95 -50.00
C LEU A 15 -26.99 10.64 -50.18
N GLY A 16 -27.50 10.09 -49.06
CA GLY A 16 -28.46 9.01 -49.07
C GLY A 16 -29.39 9.15 -47.87
N ALA A 17 -30.56 9.73 -48.08
CA ALA A 17 -31.67 9.77 -47.14
C ALA A 17 -32.49 8.47 -47.27
N ALA A 18 -32.75 7.81 -46.12
CA ALA A 18 -33.91 6.91 -45.97
C ALA A 18 -34.33 6.87 -44.51
N CYS A 19 -35.53 7.33 -44.24
CA CYS A 19 -36.27 7.18 -42.99
C CYS A 19 -36.64 5.70 -42.76
N SER A 20 -36.49 5.19 -41.59
CA SER A 20 -37.40 4.17 -41.05
C SER A 20 -37.37 4.25 -39.53
N SER A 21 -38.52 4.54 -38.97
CA SER A 21 -38.87 4.55 -37.58
C SER A 21 -38.92 3.09 -37.06
N ASP A 22 -38.09 2.76 -36.13
CA ASP A 22 -38.35 1.59 -35.30
C ASP A 22 -38.05 1.91 -33.83
N SER A 23 -39.11 1.93 -33.04
CA SER A 23 -39.09 2.20 -31.61
C SER A 23 -38.71 0.93 -30.90
N THR A 24 -37.44 0.73 -30.65
CA THR A 24 -36.99 -0.32 -29.71
C THR A 24 -36.57 0.33 -28.40
N THR A 25 -37.43 0.17 -27.42
CA THR A 25 -37.20 0.50 -26.02
C THR A 25 -35.97 -0.29 -25.52
N THR A 26 -34.84 0.37 -25.46
CA THR A 26 -33.64 -0.15 -24.80
C THR A 26 -33.78 0.09 -23.30
N PRO A 27 -33.71 -0.94 -22.47
CA PRO A 27 -33.66 -0.75 -21.01
C PRO A 27 -32.39 0.05 -20.64
N PRO A 28 -32.43 0.87 -19.59
CA PRO A 28 -31.26 1.63 -19.18
C PRO A 28 -30.15 0.68 -18.79
N SER A 29 -29.02 0.75 -19.49
CA SER A 29 -27.76 0.15 -19.07
C SER A 29 -27.45 0.68 -17.67
N SER A 30 -27.60 -0.18 -16.69
CA SER A 30 -27.04 0.04 -15.36
C SER A 30 -25.53 0.23 -15.54
N THR A 31 -25.08 1.47 -15.51
CA THR A 31 -23.67 1.78 -15.32
C THR A 31 -23.30 1.24 -13.95
N SER A 32 -22.80 0.01 -13.92
CA SER A 32 -22.09 -0.52 -12.76
C SER A 32 -20.90 0.41 -12.57
N THR A 33 -21.00 1.31 -11.62
CA THR A 33 -19.84 2.03 -11.09
C THR A 33 -19.01 0.95 -10.41
N GLU A 34 -18.10 0.36 -11.19
CA GLU A 34 -17.03 -0.47 -10.69
C GLU A 34 -16.25 0.40 -9.71
N ALA A 35 -16.37 0.08 -8.41
CA ALA A 35 -15.51 0.64 -7.41
C ALA A 35 -14.07 0.36 -7.85
N PRO A 36 -13.15 1.35 -7.79
CA PRO A 36 -11.78 1.11 -8.18
C PRO A 36 -11.25 -0.03 -7.31
N SER A 37 -11.00 -1.17 -7.96
CA SER A 37 -10.22 -2.25 -7.35
C SER A 37 -8.92 -1.62 -6.88
N PRO A 38 -8.45 -1.89 -5.64
CA PRO A 38 -7.18 -1.39 -5.20
C PRO A 38 -6.13 -1.87 -6.20
N THR A 39 -5.65 -0.94 -7.01
CA THR A 39 -4.51 -1.20 -7.88
C THR A 39 -3.36 -1.48 -6.93
N SER A 40 -2.97 -2.75 -6.81
CA SER A 40 -1.74 -3.13 -6.10
C SER A 40 -0.59 -2.48 -6.84
N VAL A 41 -0.17 -1.31 -6.36
CA VAL A 41 1.02 -0.66 -6.88
C VAL A 41 2.19 -1.50 -6.42
N LEU A 42 2.86 -2.15 -7.36
CA LEU A 42 4.11 -2.85 -7.08
C LEU A 42 5.19 -1.79 -6.91
N ASN A 43 5.58 -1.55 -5.67
CA ASN A 43 6.74 -0.71 -5.37
C ASN A 43 7.93 -1.62 -5.16
N THR A 44 8.90 -1.53 -6.06
CA THR A 44 10.14 -2.34 -6.03
C THR A 44 11.33 -1.40 -5.97
N ASN A 45 12.28 -1.67 -5.07
CA ASN A 45 13.56 -0.94 -5.01
C ASN A 45 14.61 -1.53 -5.99
N ALA A 46 15.83 -0.96 -6.02
CA ALA A 46 16.90 -1.40 -6.91
C ALA A 46 17.38 -2.83 -6.60
N GLU A 47 17.30 -3.27 -5.33
CA GLU A 47 17.62 -4.63 -4.90
C GLU A 47 16.49 -5.64 -5.18
N GLY A 48 15.40 -5.21 -5.81
CA GLY A 48 14.28 -6.08 -6.17
C GLY A 48 13.30 -6.40 -5.04
N ILE A 49 13.45 -5.78 -3.86
CA ILE A 49 12.47 -5.92 -2.78
C ILE A 49 11.19 -5.19 -3.18
N THR A 50 10.08 -5.87 -3.02
CA THR A 50 8.76 -5.36 -3.41
C THR A 50 7.84 -5.27 -2.20
N ALA A 51 7.16 -4.14 -2.02
CA ALA A 51 6.11 -3.98 -1.03
C ALA A 51 4.72 -4.11 -1.67
N LEU A 52 3.87 -4.93 -1.09
CA LEU A 52 2.53 -5.24 -1.57
C LEU A 52 1.48 -4.89 -0.53
N GLY A 53 0.35 -4.36 -1.00
CA GLY A 53 -0.85 -4.21 -0.19
C GLY A 53 -0.68 -3.33 1.04
N ALA A 54 0.18 -2.31 0.99
CA ALA A 54 0.43 -1.43 2.12
C ALA A 54 -0.83 -0.67 2.54
N TRP A 55 -1.11 -0.72 3.83
CA TRP A 55 -2.24 -0.02 4.42
C TRP A 55 -1.96 0.36 5.88
N ALA A 56 -2.60 1.40 6.34
CA ALA A 56 -2.57 1.82 7.73
C ALA A 56 -3.99 1.75 8.32
N ARG A 57 -4.07 1.46 9.61
CA ARG A 57 -5.33 1.42 10.32
C ARG A 57 -5.82 2.83 10.65
N THR A 58 -7.13 3.09 10.49
CA THR A 58 -7.75 4.31 11.01
C THR A 58 -7.46 4.47 12.49
N SER A 59 -7.21 5.71 12.93
CA SER A 59 -6.97 6.01 14.33
C SER A 59 -8.08 6.86 14.93
N PRO A 60 -8.44 6.67 16.22
CA PRO A 60 -9.34 7.57 16.92
C PRO A 60 -8.83 9.01 16.96
N MET A 61 -9.73 9.99 17.10
CA MET A 61 -9.40 11.42 17.11
C MET A 61 -8.38 11.83 18.20
N SER A 62 -8.25 11.05 19.26
CA SER A 62 -7.29 11.28 20.37
C SER A 62 -6.06 10.36 20.32
N ALA A 63 -5.91 9.54 19.27
CA ALA A 63 -4.77 8.66 19.17
C ALA A 63 -3.51 9.44 18.78
N THR A 64 -2.43 9.16 19.50
CA THR A 64 -1.08 9.68 19.21
C THR A 64 -0.23 8.65 18.46
N THR A 65 -0.77 7.45 18.26
CA THR A 65 -0.09 6.35 17.57
C THR A 65 -0.98 5.70 16.53
N GLY A 66 -0.36 5.17 15.48
CA GLY A 66 -1.00 4.41 14.42
C GLY A 66 -0.22 3.15 14.08
N ALA A 67 -0.77 2.30 13.24
CA ALA A 67 -0.10 1.09 12.77
C ALA A 67 -0.26 0.94 11.27
N ALA A 68 0.83 0.51 10.61
CA ALA A 68 0.83 0.20 9.18
C ALA A 68 1.31 -1.23 8.94
N TYR A 69 0.78 -1.82 7.89
CA TYR A 69 0.93 -3.22 7.52
C TYR A 69 1.18 -3.36 6.03
N MET A 70 1.89 -4.41 5.63
CA MET A 70 2.17 -4.73 4.23
C MET A 70 2.78 -6.12 4.12
N GLU A 71 2.96 -6.58 2.90
CA GLU A 71 3.79 -7.73 2.60
C GLU A 71 5.07 -7.26 1.92
N LEU A 72 6.22 -7.73 2.41
CA LEU A 72 7.52 -7.49 1.80
C LEU A 72 7.98 -8.77 1.10
N VAL A 73 8.18 -8.70 -0.19
CA VAL A 73 8.75 -9.80 -0.98
C VAL A 73 10.24 -9.51 -1.17
N GLY A 74 11.09 -10.39 -0.67
CA GLY A 74 12.54 -10.27 -0.79
C GLY A 74 13.02 -10.30 -2.24
N GLY A 75 14.09 -9.56 -2.51
CA GLY A 75 14.81 -9.59 -3.77
C GLY A 75 15.66 -10.86 -3.93
N PRO A 76 16.64 -10.87 -4.84
CA PRO A 76 17.52 -12.03 -5.09
C PRO A 76 18.52 -12.28 -3.97
N THR A 77 18.69 -11.36 -3.03
CA THR A 77 19.60 -11.45 -1.88
C THR A 77 18.86 -11.18 -0.59
N ASP A 78 19.36 -11.75 0.51
CA ASP A 78 18.84 -11.44 1.84
C ASP A 78 19.11 -9.97 2.19
N ASP A 79 18.13 -9.32 2.82
CA ASP A 79 18.25 -7.97 3.35
C ASP A 79 17.51 -7.85 4.68
N GLU A 80 17.59 -6.69 5.31
CA GLU A 80 16.86 -6.39 6.55
C GLU A 80 16.20 -5.01 6.44
N LEU A 81 14.95 -4.91 6.80
CA LEU A 81 14.29 -3.64 7.05
C LEU A 81 14.79 -3.10 8.39
N VAL A 82 15.54 -2.02 8.38
CA VAL A 82 16.18 -1.42 9.56
C VAL A 82 15.50 -0.15 10.05
N GLY A 83 14.57 0.38 9.26
CA GLY A 83 13.83 1.58 9.64
C GLY A 83 12.73 1.94 8.65
N ALA A 84 11.88 2.85 9.09
CA ALA A 84 10.89 3.46 8.24
C ALA A 84 10.66 4.92 8.64
N SER A 85 10.15 5.73 7.72
CA SER A 85 9.83 7.14 7.97
C SER A 85 8.62 7.59 7.17
N VAL A 86 7.96 8.64 7.65
CA VAL A 86 6.86 9.33 6.97
C VAL A 86 7.08 10.83 7.02
N ALA A 87 6.31 11.58 6.26
CA ALA A 87 6.29 13.03 6.39
C ALA A 87 5.87 13.44 7.81
N SER A 88 6.50 14.47 8.39
CA SER A 88 6.17 14.98 9.72
C SER A 88 4.73 15.50 9.86
N THR A 89 4.05 15.72 8.74
CA THR A 89 2.60 16.02 8.69
C THR A 89 1.72 14.81 8.98
N ILE A 90 2.28 13.60 9.00
CA ILE A 90 1.60 12.35 9.32
C ILE A 90 1.99 11.88 10.73
N ALA A 91 3.30 11.69 10.97
CA ALA A 91 3.80 11.27 12.28
C ALA A 91 5.22 11.79 12.55
N GLY A 92 5.61 11.86 13.82
CA GLY A 92 6.94 12.29 14.23
C GLY A 92 8.02 11.24 13.96
N SER A 93 7.68 9.96 14.11
CA SER A 93 8.59 8.83 13.81
C SER A 93 7.83 7.55 13.48
N VAL A 94 8.56 6.58 12.91
CA VAL A 94 8.05 5.24 12.65
C VAL A 94 9.02 4.23 13.27
N GLU A 95 8.46 3.25 14.00
CA GLU A 95 9.22 2.21 14.67
C GLU A 95 8.80 0.83 14.16
N LEU A 96 9.75 -0.10 14.16
CA LEU A 96 9.51 -1.51 13.84
C LEU A 96 9.09 -2.23 15.12
N HIS A 97 7.92 -2.87 15.11
CA HIS A 97 7.37 -3.56 16.28
C HIS A 97 6.98 -4.99 15.95
N GLU A 98 7.02 -5.83 16.98
CA GLU A 98 6.51 -7.19 16.96
C GLU A 98 5.54 -7.39 18.11
N THR A 99 4.38 -7.96 17.80
CA THR A 99 3.47 -8.47 18.81
C THR A 99 3.75 -9.95 19.02
N SER A 100 4.09 -10.35 20.25
CA SER A 100 4.24 -11.75 20.63
C SER A 100 3.29 -12.07 21.78
N MET A 101 2.80 -13.31 21.82
CA MET A 101 2.21 -13.83 23.04
C MET A 101 3.36 -14.03 24.03
N ALA A 102 3.26 -13.45 25.22
CA ALA A 102 4.18 -13.77 26.28
C ALA A 102 4.07 -15.29 26.53
N GLY A 103 5.03 -16.04 26.02
CA GLY A 103 5.16 -17.46 26.31
C GLY A 103 5.44 -17.59 27.79
N GLY A 104 4.49 -18.11 28.55
CA GLY A 104 4.81 -18.60 29.89
C GLY A 104 5.84 -19.71 29.72
N ASP A 105 7.01 -19.54 30.34
CA ASP A 105 7.88 -20.65 30.63
C ASP A 105 7.03 -21.70 31.36
N MET A 106 7.10 -22.97 30.93
CA MET A 106 6.22 -24.05 31.35
C MET A 106 6.36 -24.44 32.83
N ASP A 107 7.02 -23.63 33.63
CA ASP A 107 7.31 -23.93 35.06
C ASP A 107 6.51 -23.10 36.07
N ASP A 108 5.62 -22.19 35.64
CA ASP A 108 4.76 -21.47 36.59
C ASP A 108 3.28 -21.76 36.31
N MET A 109 2.71 -22.65 37.14
CA MET A 109 1.30 -22.98 37.22
C MET A 109 0.47 -21.82 37.81
N GLY A 110 0.55 -20.64 37.24
CA GLY A 110 -0.22 -19.46 37.63
C GLY A 110 -0.85 -18.83 36.42
N ASP A 111 -2.15 -19.00 36.27
CA ASP A 111 -3.20 -18.27 35.53
C ASP A 111 -2.75 -17.00 34.74
N SER A 112 -1.74 -17.14 33.91
CA SER A 112 -1.31 -16.12 32.97
C SER A 112 -2.07 -16.34 31.65
N MET A 113 -3.29 -15.80 31.55
CA MET A 113 -3.92 -15.55 30.27
C MET A 113 -2.88 -14.83 29.40
N GLY A 114 -2.44 -15.47 28.32
CA GLY A 114 -1.38 -14.99 27.46
C GLY A 114 -1.59 -13.54 27.08
N MET A 115 -0.89 -12.64 27.76
CA MET A 115 -0.93 -11.21 27.45
C MET A 115 -0.13 -10.99 26.16
N MET A 116 -0.78 -10.44 25.15
CA MET A 116 -0.08 -9.98 23.96
C MET A 116 0.82 -8.80 24.36
N THR A 117 2.10 -8.93 24.13
CA THR A 117 3.09 -7.88 24.39
C THR A 117 3.63 -7.37 23.07
N MET A 118 3.58 -6.06 22.85
CA MET A 118 4.25 -5.40 21.75
C MET A 118 5.64 -4.96 22.20
N ARG A 119 6.65 -5.22 21.38
CA ARG A 119 8.02 -4.78 21.60
C ARG A 119 8.59 -4.17 20.33
N GLN A 120 9.42 -3.15 20.48
CA GLN A 120 10.22 -2.63 19.40
C GLN A 120 11.30 -3.64 19.02
N VAL A 121 11.54 -3.81 17.72
CA VAL A 121 12.62 -4.63 17.18
C VAL A 121 13.58 -3.76 16.37
N PRO A 122 14.89 -4.06 16.39
CA PRO A 122 15.89 -3.24 15.70
C PRO A 122 15.82 -3.41 14.18
N SER A 123 15.40 -4.57 13.71
CA SER A 123 15.25 -4.88 12.28
C SER A 123 14.24 -6.01 12.06
N ILE A 124 13.79 -6.13 10.82
CA ILE A 124 12.95 -7.22 10.34
C ILE A 124 13.68 -7.87 9.16
N ALA A 125 14.05 -9.15 9.28
CA ALA A 125 14.71 -9.90 8.22
C ALA A 125 13.77 -10.02 7.00
N VAL A 126 14.33 -9.80 5.81
CA VAL A 126 13.67 -9.95 4.51
C VAL A 126 14.50 -10.94 3.67
N PRO A 127 14.31 -12.26 3.87
CA PRO A 127 15.11 -13.26 3.17
C PRO A 127 14.85 -13.25 1.67
N ALA A 128 15.86 -13.63 0.90
CA ALA A 128 15.80 -13.70 -0.57
C ALA A 128 14.60 -14.51 -1.04
N GLU A 129 13.87 -13.98 -2.01
CA GLU A 129 12.73 -14.62 -2.66
C GLU A 129 11.60 -15.09 -1.70
N GLN A 130 11.60 -14.62 -0.46
CA GLN A 130 10.56 -14.94 0.52
C GLN A 130 9.66 -13.74 0.81
N THR A 131 8.44 -14.04 1.24
CA THR A 131 7.48 -13.02 1.66
C THR A 131 7.47 -12.91 3.18
N VAL A 132 7.65 -11.70 3.68
CA VAL A 132 7.52 -11.34 5.09
C VAL A 132 6.27 -10.51 5.26
N ALA A 133 5.31 -11.03 6.02
CA ALA A 133 4.03 -10.35 6.25
C ALA A 133 4.08 -9.50 7.53
N LEU A 134 3.84 -8.20 7.37
CA LEU A 134 3.57 -7.30 8.48
C LEU A 134 2.05 -7.23 8.65
N THR A 135 1.54 -7.82 9.73
CA THR A 135 0.10 -8.03 9.96
C THR A 135 -0.31 -7.64 11.37
N PRO A 136 -1.60 -7.30 11.59
CA PRO A 136 -2.12 -7.12 12.94
C PRO A 136 -1.86 -8.36 13.82
N GLY A 137 -1.27 -8.13 14.98
CA GLY A 137 -0.92 -9.23 15.90
C GLY A 137 0.42 -9.92 15.63
N GLY A 138 1.18 -9.44 14.66
CA GLY A 138 2.55 -9.88 14.34
C GLY A 138 3.50 -8.71 14.20
N LEU A 139 4.39 -8.79 13.20
CA LEU A 139 5.26 -7.68 12.82
C LEU A 139 4.42 -6.53 12.27
N HIS A 140 4.77 -5.30 12.59
CA HIS A 140 4.10 -4.10 12.09
C HIS A 140 4.98 -2.86 12.23
N LEU A 141 4.59 -1.80 11.50
CA LEU A 141 5.19 -0.48 11.62
C LEU A 141 4.31 0.38 12.52
N MET A 142 4.88 0.89 13.61
CA MET A 142 4.17 1.76 14.53
C MET A 142 4.49 3.22 14.22
N LEU A 143 3.48 4.01 13.87
CA LEU A 143 3.59 5.45 13.70
C LEU A 143 3.45 6.11 15.06
N ILE A 144 4.44 6.90 15.44
CA ILE A 144 4.51 7.56 16.76
C ILE A 144 4.33 9.07 16.56
N GLU A 145 3.64 9.70 17.51
CA GLU A 145 3.34 11.14 17.49
C GLU A 145 2.60 11.54 16.20
N LEU A 146 1.42 10.91 15.98
CA LEU A 146 0.56 11.28 14.88
C LEU A 146 0.24 12.78 14.93
N ALA A 147 0.53 13.50 13.85
CA ALA A 147 0.22 14.92 13.71
C ALA A 147 -1.29 15.18 13.58
N LYS A 148 -2.03 14.18 13.09
CA LYS A 148 -3.49 14.18 12.95
C LYS A 148 -4.01 12.75 12.98
N PRO A 149 -5.32 12.54 13.26
CA PRO A 149 -5.94 11.23 13.11
C PRO A 149 -5.79 10.71 11.68
N LEU A 150 -5.62 9.39 11.53
CA LEU A 150 -5.62 8.72 10.24
C LEU A 150 -7.06 8.41 9.83
N GLU A 151 -7.53 9.01 8.74
CA GLU A 151 -8.88 8.87 8.23
C GLU A 151 -8.96 7.89 7.05
N ALA A 152 -10.00 7.07 7.00
CA ALA A 152 -10.17 6.09 5.92
C ALA A 152 -10.21 6.77 4.54
N GLY A 153 -9.48 6.21 3.59
CA GLY A 153 -9.33 6.74 2.23
C GLY A 153 -8.20 7.75 2.07
N GLU A 154 -7.52 8.15 3.15
CA GLU A 154 -6.30 8.93 3.06
C GLU A 154 -5.15 8.05 2.54
N VAL A 155 -4.25 8.65 1.76
CA VAL A 155 -3.04 7.98 1.26
C VAL A 155 -1.83 8.84 1.62
N PHE A 156 -0.80 8.20 2.15
CA PHE A 156 0.49 8.84 2.43
C PHE A 156 1.66 7.95 2.02
N ASP A 157 2.80 8.56 1.77
CA ASP A 157 4.01 7.83 1.42
C ASP A 157 4.76 7.40 2.68
N LEU A 158 5.05 6.10 2.75
CA LEU A 158 5.90 5.49 3.76
C LEU A 158 7.23 5.14 3.12
N THR A 159 8.34 5.64 3.65
CA THR A 159 9.68 5.32 3.18
C THR A 159 10.29 4.25 4.07
N LEU A 160 10.57 3.09 3.49
CA LEU A 160 11.27 1.98 4.13
C LEU A 160 12.77 2.12 3.88
N SER A 161 13.60 1.80 4.88
CA SER A 161 15.06 1.84 4.78
C SER A 161 15.63 0.46 5.10
N PHE A 162 16.48 -0.06 4.22
CA PHE A 162 17.06 -1.39 4.31
C PHE A 162 18.54 -1.35 4.70
N ALA A 163 19.06 -2.47 5.22
CA ALA A 163 20.46 -2.59 5.63
C ALA A 163 21.44 -2.47 4.46
N SER A 164 21.03 -2.84 3.25
CA SER A 164 21.76 -2.59 2.01
C SER A 164 22.01 -1.10 1.71
N GLY A 165 21.28 -0.19 2.41
CA GLY A 165 21.27 1.25 2.14
C GLY A 165 20.21 1.69 1.15
N GLU A 166 19.47 0.74 0.58
CA GLU A 166 18.34 1.02 -0.32
C GLU A 166 17.12 1.57 0.43
N GLN A 167 16.33 2.35 -0.30
CA GLN A 167 15.06 2.87 0.20
C GLN A 167 13.93 2.50 -0.75
N LEU A 168 12.75 2.28 -0.18
CA LEU A 168 11.53 1.98 -0.92
C LEU A 168 10.42 2.90 -0.44
N VAL A 169 9.88 3.73 -1.34
CA VAL A 169 8.72 4.57 -1.05
C VAL A 169 7.45 3.81 -1.39
N VAL A 170 6.57 3.67 -0.42
CA VAL A 170 5.37 2.84 -0.50
C VAL A 170 4.13 3.70 -0.22
N PRO A 171 3.28 3.95 -1.23
CA PRO A 171 1.97 4.57 -0.99
C PRO A 171 1.13 3.68 -0.08
N THR A 172 0.71 4.23 1.05
CA THR A 172 0.00 3.52 2.10
C THR A 172 -1.39 4.10 2.27
N GLU A 173 -2.41 3.29 2.02
CA GLU A 173 -3.80 3.70 2.14
C GLU A 173 -4.32 3.47 3.57
N VAL A 174 -5.03 4.45 4.13
CA VAL A 174 -5.68 4.30 5.43
C VAL A 174 -7.02 3.59 5.26
N ARG A 175 -7.20 2.48 6.00
CA ARG A 175 -8.41 1.64 5.96
C ARG A 175 -8.97 1.41 7.36
N ALA A 176 -10.29 1.19 7.43
CA ALA A 176 -10.91 0.62 8.62
C ALA A 176 -10.39 -0.82 8.80
N GLY A 177 -9.83 -1.13 9.94
CA GLY A 177 -9.28 -2.44 10.28
C GLY A 177 -10.25 -3.30 11.06
#